data_30b39090e0ba886312005a877ea50057
#
_entry.id   30b39090e0ba886312005a877ea50057
#
_cell.length_a   1.000
_cell.length_b   1.000
_cell.length_c   1.000
_cell.angle_alpha   90.00
_cell.angle_beta   90.00
_cell.angle_gamma   90.00
#
_symmetry.space_group_name_H-M   'P 1'
#
loop_
_entity.id
_entity.type
_entity.pdbx_description
1 polymer ?
#
loop_
_entity_poly.entity_id
_entity_poly.type
_entity_poly.pdbx_seq_one_letter_code
_entity_poly.pdbx_strand_id
1 'polypeptide(L)'
;MKTLFIILCCCFFIVTARAQSSIKTALPDSTKKIQIVEASCGECQFQLPGKGCHLAVRVNGKAHFVDGTTIDEHGDAHAKDGFCEAIRKAEVQGELVNNRFKVTYFKLAKPGKEKEKM
;
A
#
# COMPACT_ATOMS: atom_id res chain seq x y z
N MET A 1 -45.29 -21.26 39.79
CA MET A 1 -43.82 -21.18 39.70
C MET A 1 -43.43 -20.72 38.34
N LYS A 2 -43.03 -19.51 38.23
CA LYS A 2 -42.55 -18.96 36.96
C LYS A 2 -41.05 -19.10 36.95
N THR A 3 -40.56 -20.07 36.27
CA THR A 3 -39.17 -20.22 35.97
C THR A 3 -38.82 -19.14 34.98
N LEU A 4 -38.16 -18.11 35.47
CA LEU A 4 -37.60 -17.05 34.63
C LEU A 4 -36.43 -17.63 33.84
N PHE A 5 -36.70 -18.01 32.60
CA PHE A 5 -35.63 -18.32 31.66
C PHE A 5 -34.99 -16.97 31.28
N ILE A 6 -33.99 -16.62 31.99
CA ILE A 6 -33.06 -15.55 31.54
C ILE A 6 -32.21 -16.19 30.51
N ILE A 7 -32.64 -16.11 29.26
CA ILE A 7 -31.79 -16.36 28.13
C ILE A 7 -30.80 -15.20 28.10
N LEU A 8 -29.68 -15.42 28.76
CA LEU A 8 -28.51 -14.57 28.63
C LEU A 8 -28.01 -14.73 27.20
N CYS A 9 -28.54 -13.91 26.31
CA CYS A 9 -28.03 -13.77 24.96
C CYS A 9 -26.65 -13.12 25.08
N CYS A 10 -25.63 -13.92 25.34
CA CYS A 10 -24.25 -13.51 25.15
C CYS A 10 -24.03 -13.31 23.66
N CYS A 11 -24.33 -12.10 23.21
CA CYS A 11 -23.85 -11.64 21.92
C CYS A 11 -22.32 -11.60 22.01
N PHE A 12 -21.71 -12.68 21.64
CA PHE A 12 -20.29 -12.72 21.34
C PHE A 12 -20.09 -11.84 20.12
N PHE A 13 -19.82 -10.58 20.36
CA PHE A 13 -19.21 -9.73 19.35
C PHE A 13 -17.82 -10.30 19.07
N ILE A 14 -17.75 -11.19 18.10
CA ILE A 14 -16.47 -11.59 17.55
C ILE A 14 -16.01 -10.37 16.76
N VAL A 15 -15.26 -9.51 17.41
CA VAL A 15 -14.48 -8.48 16.75
C VAL A 15 -13.39 -9.23 16.00
N THR A 16 -13.66 -9.56 14.74
CA THR A 16 -12.60 -10.02 13.86
C THR A 16 -11.70 -8.83 13.60
N ALA A 17 -10.68 -8.68 14.43
CA ALA A 17 -9.59 -7.78 14.15
C ALA A 17 -8.95 -8.27 12.84
N ARG A 18 -9.26 -7.59 11.75
CA ARG A 18 -8.51 -7.78 10.52
C ARG A 18 -7.12 -7.22 10.76
N ALA A 19 -6.20 -8.10 11.07
CA ALA A 19 -4.80 -7.74 11.06
C ALA A 19 -4.47 -7.35 9.62
N GLN A 20 -4.29 -6.06 9.39
CA GLN A 20 -3.71 -5.58 8.13
C GLN A 20 -2.26 -6.00 8.16
N SER A 21 -1.95 -7.14 7.56
CA SER A 21 -0.58 -7.56 7.45
C SER A 21 0.14 -6.64 6.48
N SER A 22 1.14 -5.95 6.99
CA SER A 22 2.05 -5.17 6.18
C SER A 22 2.87 -6.10 5.29
N ILE A 23 3.00 -5.74 4.02
CA ILE A 23 3.83 -6.48 3.06
C ILE A 23 5.30 -6.03 3.05
N LYS A 24 5.72 -5.21 4.00
CA LYS A 24 7.06 -4.63 4.05
C LYS A 24 8.20 -5.65 3.85
N THR A 25 8.00 -6.85 4.35
CA THR A 25 8.99 -7.94 4.27
C THR A 25 8.56 -9.07 3.35
N ALA A 26 7.49 -8.90 2.58
CA ALA A 26 7.01 -9.92 1.67
C ALA A 26 8.04 -10.21 0.58
N LEU A 27 8.23 -11.50 0.27
CA LEU A 27 9.01 -11.92 -0.88
C LEU A 27 8.17 -11.85 -2.14
N PRO A 28 8.78 -11.62 -3.31
CA PRO A 28 8.04 -11.61 -4.55
C PRO A 28 7.50 -13.01 -4.88
N ASP A 29 6.32 -13.04 -5.46
CA ASP A 29 5.73 -14.27 -6.00
C ASP A 29 6.40 -14.58 -7.34
N SER A 30 7.11 -15.71 -7.40
CA SER A 30 7.83 -16.13 -8.60
C SER A 30 6.93 -16.46 -9.79
N THR A 31 5.62 -16.66 -9.55
CA THR A 31 4.64 -16.95 -10.61
C THR A 31 4.06 -15.71 -11.24
N LYS A 32 4.31 -14.54 -10.66
CA LYS A 32 3.79 -13.25 -11.12
C LYS A 32 4.91 -12.35 -11.60
N LYS A 33 4.61 -11.56 -12.63
CA LYS A 33 5.56 -10.59 -13.17
C LYS A 33 5.75 -9.41 -12.21
N ILE A 34 7.01 -9.03 -12.00
CA ILE A 34 7.36 -7.78 -11.32
C ILE A 34 7.20 -6.63 -12.31
N GLN A 35 6.50 -5.59 -11.88
CA GLN A 35 6.35 -4.34 -12.63
C GLN A 35 7.23 -3.26 -12.00
N ILE A 36 7.84 -2.44 -12.84
CA ILE A 36 8.52 -1.21 -12.40
C ILE A 36 7.55 -0.06 -12.58
N VAL A 37 7.24 0.62 -11.50
CA VAL A 37 6.29 1.74 -11.47
C VAL A 37 6.91 2.96 -10.79
N GLU A 38 6.34 4.11 -11.06
CA GLU A 38 6.61 5.32 -10.29
C GLU A 38 5.77 5.28 -9.02
N ALA A 39 6.38 5.59 -7.88
CA ALA A 39 5.74 5.64 -6.57
C ALA A 39 6.03 6.97 -5.89
N SER A 40 5.04 7.53 -5.24
CA SER A 40 5.17 8.77 -4.48
C SER A 40 3.94 9.02 -3.59
N CYS A 41 3.95 10.15 -2.88
CA CYS A 41 2.74 10.64 -2.22
C CYS A 41 1.69 11.02 -3.28
N GLY A 42 0.52 10.41 -3.20
CA GLY A 42 -0.54 10.64 -4.18
C GLY A 42 -1.02 12.07 -4.21
N GLU A 43 -1.27 12.66 -3.06
CA GLU A 43 -1.76 14.04 -2.94
C GLU A 43 -0.68 15.08 -3.27
N CYS A 44 0.59 14.80 -2.90
CA CYS A 44 1.68 15.75 -3.07
C CYS A 44 2.26 15.75 -4.49
N GLN A 45 2.44 14.59 -5.11
CA GLN A 45 3.17 14.45 -6.36
C GLN A 45 2.30 14.04 -7.55
N PHE A 46 1.22 13.33 -7.32
CA PHE A 46 0.35 12.82 -8.39
C PHE A 46 -0.98 13.57 -8.51
N GLN A 47 -1.18 14.61 -7.71
CA GLN A 47 -2.41 15.42 -7.74
C GLN A 47 -3.69 14.62 -7.51
N LEU A 48 -3.60 13.54 -6.75
CA LEU A 48 -4.78 12.79 -6.36
C LEU A 48 -5.59 13.55 -5.30
N PRO A 49 -6.92 13.37 -5.28
CA PRO A 49 -7.77 14.05 -4.31
C PRO A 49 -7.55 13.51 -2.90
N GLY A 50 -7.64 14.38 -1.92
CA GLY A 50 -7.56 14.03 -0.51
C GLY A 50 -6.68 14.98 0.28
N LYS A 51 -6.72 14.81 1.60
CA LYS A 51 -5.88 15.52 2.56
C LYS A 51 -4.93 14.52 3.21
N GLY A 52 -3.67 14.84 3.23
CA GLY A 52 -2.66 14.01 3.86
C GLY A 52 -1.59 13.56 2.90
N CYS A 53 -0.94 12.47 3.24
CA CYS A 53 0.14 11.89 2.47
C CYS A 53 -0.02 10.37 2.42
N HIS A 54 -0.56 9.88 1.33
CA HIS A 54 -0.80 8.46 1.11
C HIS A 54 -0.01 7.96 -0.09
N LEU A 55 0.54 6.76 0.04
CA LEU A 55 1.31 6.14 -1.03
C LEU A 55 0.42 5.89 -2.25
N ALA A 56 0.93 6.26 -3.40
CA ALA A 56 0.33 5.98 -4.69
C ALA A 56 1.38 5.49 -5.69
N VAL A 57 0.93 4.78 -6.70
CA VAL A 57 1.75 4.33 -7.83
C VAL A 57 1.11 4.75 -9.13
N ARG A 58 1.95 5.00 -10.14
CA ARG A 58 1.48 5.27 -11.49
C ARG A 58 1.63 4.03 -12.35
N VAL A 59 0.49 3.50 -12.79
CA VAL A 59 0.41 2.31 -13.64
C VAL A 59 -0.20 2.72 -14.97
N ASN A 60 0.50 2.45 -16.06
CA ASN A 60 0.06 2.82 -17.42
C ASN A 60 -0.33 4.32 -17.55
N GLY A 61 0.43 5.19 -16.90
CA GLY A 61 0.22 6.64 -16.95
C GLY A 61 -0.84 7.17 -16.02
N LYS A 62 -1.50 6.32 -15.23
CA LYS A 62 -2.53 6.72 -14.28
C LYS A 62 -2.13 6.41 -12.84
N ALA A 63 -2.29 7.38 -11.95
CA ALA A 63 -1.97 7.22 -10.55
C ALA A 63 -3.13 6.58 -9.76
N HIS A 64 -2.79 5.69 -8.84
CA HIS A 64 -3.73 5.00 -7.96
C HIS A 64 -3.17 4.95 -6.55
N PHE A 65 -4.00 5.17 -5.56
CA PHE A 65 -3.62 4.89 -4.18
C PHE A 65 -3.31 3.41 -3.97
N VAL A 66 -2.42 3.12 -3.04
CA VAL A 66 -1.93 1.77 -2.75
C VAL A 66 -2.62 1.21 -1.51
N ASP A 67 -3.08 -0.04 -1.60
CA ASP A 67 -3.47 -0.86 -0.47
C ASP A 67 -2.43 -1.96 -0.25
N GLY A 68 -2.14 -2.28 1.00
CA GLY A 68 -1.21 -3.35 1.39
C GLY A 68 0.08 -2.88 2.03
N THR A 69 0.50 -1.65 1.78
CA THR A 69 1.63 -1.00 2.45
C THR A 69 1.35 0.49 2.61
N THR A 70 2.07 1.13 3.51
CA THR A 70 1.92 2.57 3.77
C THR A 70 3.18 3.34 3.40
N ILE A 71 3.04 4.65 3.26
CA ILE A 71 4.15 5.52 2.88
C ILE A 71 5.28 5.50 3.93
N ASP A 72 4.93 5.39 5.21
CA ASP A 72 5.90 5.44 6.32
C ASP A 72 6.71 4.15 6.46
N GLU A 73 6.28 3.07 5.84
CA GLU A 73 7.01 1.79 5.86
C GLU A 73 8.23 1.80 4.94
N HIS A 74 8.41 2.84 4.13
CA HIS A 74 9.47 2.94 3.12
C HIS A 74 10.44 4.09 3.38
N GLY A 75 10.56 4.52 4.62
CA GLY A 75 11.43 5.61 5.05
C GLY A 75 10.69 6.91 5.33
N ASP A 76 11.44 7.97 5.61
CA ASP A 76 10.87 9.29 5.90
C ASP A 76 10.33 9.93 4.63
N ALA A 77 9.03 10.12 4.56
CA ALA A 77 8.35 10.73 3.42
C ALA A 77 8.78 12.19 3.17
N HIS A 78 9.21 12.90 4.22
CA HIS A 78 9.67 14.28 4.14
C HIS A 78 11.18 14.43 3.95
N ALA A 79 11.92 13.33 3.90
CA ALA A 79 13.33 13.36 3.54
C ALA A 79 13.53 13.87 2.10
N LYS A 80 14.74 14.28 1.77
CA LYS A 80 15.11 14.85 0.47
C LYS A 80 14.72 13.96 -0.72
N ASP A 81 14.79 12.65 -0.54
CA ASP A 81 14.37 11.62 -1.50
C ASP A 81 13.10 10.88 -1.07
N GLY A 82 12.37 11.43 -0.08
CA GLY A 82 11.11 10.87 0.40
C GLY A 82 9.96 11.08 -0.58
N PHE A 83 8.88 10.36 -0.38
CA PHE A 83 7.73 10.36 -1.29
C PHE A 83 6.97 11.69 -1.35
N CYS A 84 7.06 12.54 -0.35
CA CYS A 84 6.45 13.89 -0.41
C CYS A 84 7.28 14.86 -1.25
N GLU A 85 8.57 14.58 -1.43
CA GLU A 85 9.51 15.46 -2.12
C GLU A 85 9.89 14.95 -3.51
N ALA A 86 9.79 13.65 -3.78
CA ALA A 86 10.27 13.05 -5.01
C ALA A 86 9.39 11.90 -5.48
N ILE A 87 9.33 11.69 -6.79
CA ILE A 87 8.79 10.48 -7.40
C ILE A 87 9.93 9.46 -7.49
N ARG A 88 9.69 8.26 -6.99
CA ARG A 88 10.67 7.17 -6.92
C ARG A 88 10.23 6.00 -7.78
N LYS A 89 11.16 5.20 -8.25
CA LYS A 89 10.87 3.92 -8.89
C LYS A 89 10.72 2.83 -7.85
N ALA A 90 9.78 1.93 -8.08
CA ALA A 90 9.56 0.76 -7.23
C ALA A 90 9.27 -0.47 -8.06
N GLU A 91 9.75 -1.61 -7.56
CA GLU A 91 9.38 -2.93 -8.06
C GLU A 91 8.15 -3.39 -7.30
N VAL A 92 7.09 -3.73 -8.02
CA VAL A 92 5.81 -4.10 -7.40
C VAL A 92 5.19 -5.33 -8.05
N GLN A 93 4.41 -6.05 -7.26
CA GLN A 93 3.42 -7.02 -7.71
C GLN A 93 2.09 -6.68 -7.08
N GLY A 94 1.02 -6.84 -7.81
CA GLY A 94 -0.33 -6.54 -7.35
C GLY A 94 -1.29 -6.36 -8.50
N GLU A 95 -2.48 -5.88 -8.18
CA GLU A 95 -3.55 -5.69 -9.15
C GLU A 95 -4.42 -4.48 -8.80
N LEU A 96 -5.09 -3.93 -9.79
CA LEU A 96 -6.09 -2.88 -9.58
C LEU A 96 -7.39 -3.50 -9.06
N VAL A 97 -7.85 -3.02 -7.91
CA VAL A 97 -9.13 -3.39 -7.31
C VAL A 97 -9.85 -2.12 -6.89
N ASN A 98 -11.03 -1.89 -7.43
CA ASN A 98 -11.81 -0.68 -7.14
C ASN A 98 -11.01 0.62 -7.33
N ASN A 99 -10.28 0.72 -8.43
CA ASN A 99 -9.46 1.89 -8.77
C ASN A 99 -8.30 2.16 -7.80
N ARG A 100 -7.95 1.20 -6.95
CA ARG A 100 -6.79 1.23 -6.05
C ARG A 100 -5.84 0.10 -6.44
N PHE A 101 -4.55 0.32 -6.24
CA PHE A 101 -3.55 -0.73 -6.51
C PHE A 101 -3.33 -1.54 -5.23
N LYS A 102 -3.84 -2.76 -5.22
CA LYS A 102 -3.63 -3.71 -4.14
C LYS A 102 -2.30 -4.42 -4.35
N VAL A 103 -1.30 -3.98 -3.61
CA VAL A 103 0.06 -4.47 -3.74
C VAL A 103 0.28 -5.71 -2.86
N THR A 104 0.97 -6.69 -3.39
CA THR A 104 1.41 -7.88 -2.66
C THR A 104 2.92 -7.94 -2.47
N TYR A 105 3.65 -7.18 -3.27
CA TYR A 105 5.10 -7.01 -3.15
C TYR A 105 5.46 -5.56 -3.53
N PHE A 106 6.28 -4.93 -2.72
CA PHE A 106 6.77 -3.58 -2.96
C PHE A 106 8.21 -3.45 -2.50
N LYS A 107 9.07 -3.07 -3.42
CA LYS A 107 10.48 -2.80 -3.12
C LYS A 107 10.89 -1.50 -3.79
N LEU A 108 11.30 -0.53 -2.98
CA LEU A 108 11.81 0.73 -3.47
C LEU A 108 13.15 0.52 -4.18
N ALA A 109 13.26 0.99 -5.41
CA ALA A 109 14.51 0.95 -6.15
C ALA A 109 15.54 1.90 -5.53
N LYS A 110 16.79 1.48 -5.49
CA LYS A 110 17.89 2.31 -4.98
C LYS A 110 18.13 3.48 -5.94
N PRO A 111 18.33 4.71 -5.42
CA PRO A 111 18.70 5.83 -6.27
C PRO A 111 20.01 5.53 -7.00
N GLY A 112 20.03 5.76 -8.30
CA GLY A 112 21.24 5.71 -9.10
C GLY A 112 21.49 4.46 -9.95
N LYS A 113 20.63 3.44 -9.92
CA LYS A 113 20.80 2.27 -10.80
C LYS A 113 20.15 2.38 -12.19
N GLU A 114 19.60 3.53 -12.51
CA GLU A 114 18.90 3.73 -13.78
C GLU A 114 19.83 4.04 -14.96
N LYS A 115 21.13 4.19 -14.70
CA LYS A 115 22.11 4.52 -15.75
C LYS A 115 22.80 3.32 -16.43
N GLU A 116 22.42 2.09 -16.09
CA GLU A 116 23.16 0.92 -16.54
C GLU A 116 22.41 0.05 -17.56
N LYS A 117 21.37 0.60 -18.18
CA LYS A 117 20.66 -0.06 -19.29
C LYS A 117 20.56 0.85 -20.52
N MET A 118 21.69 1.35 -20.91
CA MET A 118 21.85 1.81 -22.29
C MET A 118 23.00 1.09 -22.96
#